data_f34acf4a33e0198b3efd9926707a8338
#
_entry.id   f34acf4a33e0198b3efd9926707a8338
#
_cell.length_a   1.000
_cell.length_b   1.000
_cell.length_c   1.000
_cell.angle_alpha   90.00
_cell.angle_beta   90.00
_cell.angle_gamma   90.00
#
_symmetry.space_group_name_H-M   'P 1'
#
loop_
_entity.id
_entity.type
_entity.pdbx_description
1 polymer ?
#
loop_
_entity_poly.entity_id
_entity_poly.type
_entity_poly.pdbx_seq_one_letter_code
_entity_poly.pdbx_strand_id
1 'polypeptide(L)'
;KAFHRLHEDTIFKPLDGMGGSAIFRVKPDDSNISVILEMLTRNGCETIMAQKFIPQIEKGDKRILMINGEPIPYCLARIPLAGETRGNLAAGGTGQPQPLSERDQWIAAQVGPSLREKGLLFVGLDVIGDYLTEINVTSPTCIREIDAGYGLDIGGQLMDCIIEALAKRR
;
A
#
# COMPACT_ATOMS: atom_id res chain seq x y z
N LYS A 1 5.13 22.41 -0.30
CA LYS A 1 4.62 23.34 -1.35
C LYS A 1 5.40 23.23 -2.67
N ALA A 2 6.75 23.12 -2.66
CA ALA A 2 7.54 23.02 -3.91
C ALA A 2 7.15 21.80 -4.75
N PHE A 3 7.03 20.63 -4.13
CA PHE A 3 6.59 19.40 -4.80
C PHE A 3 5.20 19.55 -5.46
N HIS A 4 4.24 20.15 -4.76
CA HIS A 4 2.90 20.39 -5.29
C HIS A 4 2.92 21.35 -6.50
N ARG A 5 3.69 22.45 -6.43
CA ARG A 5 3.85 23.34 -7.58
C ARG A 5 4.44 22.68 -8.82
N LEU A 6 5.25 21.64 -8.63
CA LEU A 6 5.87 20.88 -9.74
C LEU A 6 4.91 19.84 -10.34
N HIS A 7 4.07 19.22 -9.52
CA HIS A 7 3.25 18.06 -9.90
C HIS A 7 1.75 18.37 -9.99
N GLU A 8 1.32 19.54 -9.52
CA GLU A 8 -0.03 20.10 -9.57
C GLU A 8 -1.08 19.28 -8.81
N ASP A 9 -1.35 18.04 -9.21
CA ASP A 9 -2.30 17.14 -8.56
C ASP A 9 -1.52 16.16 -7.66
N THR A 10 -1.66 16.32 -6.34
CA THR A 10 -0.82 15.63 -5.35
C THR A 10 -1.64 15.02 -4.23
N ILE A 11 -1.09 13.95 -3.68
CA ILE A 11 -1.56 13.32 -2.43
C ILE A 11 -0.61 13.73 -1.32
N PHE A 12 -1.16 14.22 -0.21
CA PHE A 12 -0.46 14.40 1.06
C PHE A 12 -1.01 13.42 2.09
N LYS A 13 -0.13 12.75 2.81
CA LYS A 13 -0.50 11.79 3.86
C LYS A 13 0.56 11.71 4.96
N PRO A 14 0.19 11.35 6.21
CA PRO A 14 1.16 11.04 7.25
C PRO A 14 1.95 9.78 6.88
N LEU A 15 3.13 9.60 7.50
CA LEU A 15 3.97 8.40 7.28
C LEU A 15 3.48 7.18 8.05
N ASP A 16 2.77 7.38 9.15
CA ASP A 16 2.32 6.36 10.11
C ASP A 16 0.80 6.15 10.12
N GLY A 17 0.08 6.71 9.15
CA GLY A 17 -1.37 6.56 9.01
C GLY A 17 -1.78 5.15 8.59
N MET A 18 -3.04 4.78 8.94
CA MET A 18 -3.65 3.52 8.52
C MET A 18 -5.08 3.71 8.01
N GLY A 19 -5.58 2.73 7.24
CA GLY A 19 -6.98 2.69 6.82
C GLY A 19 -7.42 3.83 5.90
N GLY A 20 -6.49 4.57 5.29
CA GLY A 20 -6.80 5.74 4.44
C GLY A 20 -7.09 7.03 5.23
N SER A 21 -6.79 7.05 6.54
CA SER A 21 -6.98 8.24 7.38
C SER A 21 -6.01 9.36 6.99
N ALA A 22 -6.50 10.60 7.02
CA ALA A 22 -5.72 11.81 6.74
C ALA A 22 -4.98 11.82 5.39
N ILE A 23 -5.55 11.16 4.37
CA ILE A 23 -5.08 11.25 2.99
C ILE A 23 -5.84 12.38 2.28
N PHE A 24 -5.11 13.36 1.77
CA PHE A 24 -5.67 14.51 1.07
C PHE A 24 -5.17 14.55 -0.37
N ARG A 25 -6.11 14.56 -1.32
CA ARG A 25 -5.81 14.94 -2.70
C ARG A 25 -5.93 16.45 -2.83
N VAL A 26 -4.87 17.10 -3.26
CA VAL A 26 -4.79 18.55 -3.42
C VAL A 26 -4.55 18.88 -4.89
N LYS A 27 -5.52 19.55 -5.51
CA LYS A 27 -5.48 20.05 -6.88
C LYS A 27 -4.76 21.40 -6.95
N PRO A 28 -4.38 21.90 -8.16
CA PRO A 28 -3.62 23.15 -8.31
C PRO A 28 -4.22 24.36 -7.59
N ASP A 29 -5.56 24.48 -7.67
CA ASP A 29 -6.29 25.65 -7.15
C ASP A 29 -6.94 25.40 -5.79
N ASP A 30 -6.50 24.39 -5.04
CA ASP A 30 -7.06 24.09 -3.73
C ASP A 30 -6.63 25.14 -2.71
N SER A 31 -7.58 25.97 -2.29
CA SER A 31 -7.34 27.02 -1.30
C SER A 31 -6.96 26.49 0.09
N ASN A 32 -7.23 25.21 0.38
CA ASN A 32 -6.95 24.59 1.67
C ASN A 32 -5.52 24.05 1.80
N ILE A 33 -4.71 24.09 0.75
CA ILE A 33 -3.36 23.50 0.76
C ILE A 33 -2.52 23.93 1.98
N SER A 34 -2.60 25.19 2.38
CA SER A 34 -1.82 25.69 3.53
C SER A 34 -2.30 25.04 4.83
N VAL A 35 -3.62 25.00 5.05
CA VAL A 35 -4.21 24.41 6.26
C VAL A 35 -3.97 22.90 6.30
N ILE A 36 -4.09 22.19 5.16
CA ILE A 36 -3.79 20.76 5.07
C ILE A 36 -2.34 20.49 5.48
N LEU A 37 -1.39 21.27 4.96
CA LEU A 37 0.03 21.11 5.31
C LEU A 37 0.29 21.44 6.77
N GLU A 38 -0.27 22.51 7.31
CA GLU A 38 -0.14 22.88 8.74
C GLU A 38 -0.65 21.75 9.65
N MET A 39 -1.82 21.22 9.36
CA MET A 39 -2.41 20.11 10.12
C MET A 39 -1.56 18.85 10.04
N LEU A 40 -1.23 18.40 8.84
CA LEU A 40 -0.50 17.15 8.63
C LEU A 40 0.91 17.22 9.19
N THR A 41 1.59 18.37 9.08
CA THR A 41 2.95 18.57 9.59
C THR A 41 2.99 19.01 11.05
N ARG A 42 1.84 19.18 11.71
CA ARG A 42 1.73 19.80 13.04
C ARG A 42 2.56 21.10 13.11
N ASN A 43 2.25 22.02 12.19
CA ASN A 43 2.99 23.30 12.04
C ASN A 43 4.49 23.11 11.78
N GLY A 44 4.86 22.10 10.99
CA GLY A 44 6.24 21.84 10.60
C GLY A 44 7.05 20.97 11.56
N CYS A 45 6.42 20.40 12.59
CA CYS A 45 7.07 19.51 13.55
C CYS A 45 7.16 18.06 13.05
N GLU A 46 6.33 17.66 12.09
CA GLU A 46 6.29 16.30 11.57
C GLU A 46 6.58 16.21 10.06
N THR A 47 7.26 15.14 9.68
CA THR A 47 7.48 14.81 8.28
C THR A 47 6.26 14.08 7.71
N ILE A 48 5.86 14.46 6.51
CA ILE A 48 4.75 13.86 5.78
C ILE A 48 5.20 13.37 4.41
N MET A 49 4.40 12.51 3.80
CA MET A 49 4.62 12.07 2.43
C MET A 49 3.85 12.96 1.45
N ALA A 50 4.52 13.34 0.35
CA ALA A 50 3.90 13.97 -0.81
C ALA A 50 4.12 13.07 -2.02
N GLN A 51 3.05 12.71 -2.71
CA GLN A 51 3.06 11.84 -3.89
C GLN A 51 2.27 12.51 -5.02
N LYS A 52 2.68 12.27 -6.27
CA LYS A 52 1.85 12.62 -7.42
C LYS A 52 0.57 11.79 -7.39
N PHE A 53 -0.58 12.41 -7.69
CA PHE A 53 -1.83 11.66 -7.82
C PHE A 53 -1.75 10.71 -9.02
N ILE A 54 -2.20 9.48 -8.83
CA ILE A 54 -2.21 8.43 -9.86
C ILE A 54 -3.66 8.15 -10.24
N PRO A 55 -4.14 8.58 -11.42
CA PRO A 55 -5.55 8.42 -11.83
C PRO A 55 -6.02 6.97 -11.87
N GLN A 56 -5.08 6.02 -12.07
CA GLN A 56 -5.39 4.58 -12.11
C GLN A 56 -5.95 4.02 -10.79
N ILE A 57 -6.00 4.82 -9.72
CA ILE A 57 -6.70 4.46 -8.47
C ILE A 57 -8.17 4.06 -8.72
N GLU A 58 -8.80 4.58 -9.77
CA GLU A 58 -10.15 4.19 -10.19
C GLU A 58 -10.28 2.68 -10.50
N LYS A 59 -9.18 2.03 -10.92
CA LYS A 59 -9.10 0.59 -11.18
C LYS A 59 -8.70 -0.21 -9.94
N GLY A 60 -8.49 0.46 -8.83
CA GLY A 60 -8.13 -0.12 -7.55
C GLY A 60 -6.68 0.15 -7.15
N ASP A 61 -6.50 0.13 -5.84
CA ASP A 61 -5.23 0.07 -5.14
C ASP A 61 -4.96 -1.39 -4.80
N LYS A 62 -3.96 -2.01 -5.45
CA LYS A 62 -3.67 -3.44 -5.33
C LYS A 62 -2.85 -3.70 -4.07
N ARG A 63 -3.38 -4.53 -3.15
CA ARG A 63 -2.62 -5.10 -2.03
C ARG A 63 -1.94 -6.39 -2.47
N ILE A 64 -0.61 -6.38 -2.55
CA ILE A 64 0.24 -7.55 -2.80
C ILE A 64 0.83 -7.99 -1.47
N LEU A 65 0.61 -9.25 -1.08
CA LEU A 65 1.19 -9.81 0.13
C LEU A 65 2.53 -10.48 -0.19
N MET A 66 3.50 -10.23 0.67
CA MET A 66 4.86 -10.77 0.55
C MET A 66 5.17 -11.64 1.78
N ILE A 67 5.68 -12.84 1.57
CA ILE A 67 6.22 -13.71 2.62
C ILE A 67 7.70 -13.91 2.36
N ASN A 68 8.55 -13.56 3.32
CA ASN A 68 10.00 -13.67 3.23
C ASN A 68 10.58 -13.09 1.92
N GLY A 69 10.06 -11.94 1.50
CA GLY A 69 10.47 -11.24 0.28
C GLY A 69 9.97 -11.83 -1.03
N GLU A 70 9.11 -12.87 -0.99
CA GLU A 70 8.46 -13.43 -2.18
C GLU A 70 6.98 -13.04 -2.23
N PRO A 71 6.43 -12.65 -3.36
CA PRO A 71 5.01 -12.30 -3.48
C PRO A 71 4.13 -13.54 -3.50
N ILE A 72 2.97 -13.46 -2.87
CA ILE A 72 1.85 -14.35 -3.17
C ILE A 72 1.42 -14.09 -4.62
N PRO A 73 1.11 -15.12 -5.45
CA PRO A 73 0.86 -14.94 -6.88
C PRO A 73 -0.42 -14.18 -7.23
N TYR A 74 -1.16 -13.76 -6.21
CA TYR A 74 -2.41 -13.01 -6.33
C TYR A 74 -2.39 -11.79 -5.43
N CYS A 75 -3.21 -10.79 -5.78
CA CYS A 75 -3.40 -9.57 -5.00
C CYS A 75 -4.89 -9.27 -4.83
N LEU A 76 -5.19 -8.32 -3.95
CA LEU A 76 -6.53 -7.77 -3.82
C LEU A 76 -6.56 -6.35 -4.39
N ALA A 77 -7.26 -6.13 -5.50
CA ALA A 77 -7.57 -4.79 -5.96
C ALA A 77 -8.69 -4.21 -5.07
N ARG A 78 -8.39 -3.12 -4.37
CA ARG A 78 -9.33 -2.41 -3.50
C ARG A 78 -9.87 -1.21 -4.28
N ILE A 79 -11.06 -1.36 -4.82
CA ILE A 79 -11.68 -0.38 -5.71
C ILE A 79 -12.43 0.66 -4.87
N PRO A 80 -12.12 1.97 -5.01
CA PRO A 80 -12.82 3.02 -4.29
C PRO A 80 -14.32 3.06 -4.59
N LEU A 81 -15.10 3.56 -3.66
CA LEU A 81 -16.48 3.94 -3.92
C LEU A 81 -16.54 5.09 -4.93
N ALA A 82 -17.66 5.22 -5.65
CA ALA A 82 -17.86 6.31 -6.58
C ALA A 82 -17.71 7.67 -5.88
N GLY A 83 -16.83 8.52 -6.43
CA GLY A 83 -16.50 9.84 -5.86
C GLY A 83 -15.44 9.82 -4.74
N GLU A 84 -14.95 8.64 -4.32
CA GLU A 84 -13.88 8.50 -3.34
C GLU A 84 -12.55 8.25 -4.05
N THR A 85 -11.44 8.65 -3.42
CA THR A 85 -10.07 8.41 -3.90
C THR A 85 -9.31 7.38 -3.08
N ARG A 86 -9.93 6.84 -2.01
CA ARG A 86 -9.32 5.84 -1.12
C ARG A 86 -9.88 4.46 -1.43
N GLY A 87 -9.01 3.54 -1.83
CA GLY A 87 -9.37 2.14 -2.10
C GLY A 87 -9.46 1.25 -0.86
N ASN A 88 -9.09 1.75 0.31
CA ASN A 88 -9.04 0.97 1.55
C ASN A 88 -10.41 0.35 1.87
N LEU A 89 -10.45 -0.95 2.20
CA LEU A 89 -11.68 -1.65 2.59
C LEU A 89 -12.35 -0.99 3.80
N ALA A 90 -11.55 -0.49 4.75
CA ALA A 90 -12.03 0.25 5.91
C ALA A 90 -12.73 1.58 5.54
N ALA A 91 -12.45 2.13 4.36
CA ALA A 91 -13.14 3.32 3.81
C ALA A 91 -14.33 2.94 2.92
N GLY A 92 -14.76 1.68 2.91
CA GLY A 92 -15.89 1.19 2.12
C GLY A 92 -15.54 0.70 0.70
N GLY A 93 -14.25 0.60 0.37
CA GLY A 93 -13.80 0.05 -0.91
C GLY A 93 -14.23 -1.41 -1.10
N THR A 94 -14.38 -1.84 -2.35
CA THR A 94 -14.70 -3.22 -2.71
C THR A 94 -13.43 -3.98 -3.05
N GLY A 95 -13.22 -5.15 -2.43
CA GLY A 95 -12.09 -6.03 -2.71
C GLY A 95 -12.36 -6.95 -3.89
N GLN A 96 -11.47 -6.97 -4.88
CA GLN A 96 -11.51 -7.86 -6.03
C GLN A 96 -10.20 -8.64 -6.13
N PRO A 97 -10.18 -9.95 -5.79
CA PRO A 97 -8.99 -10.78 -5.94
C PRO A 97 -8.64 -10.95 -7.42
N GLN A 98 -7.34 -10.86 -7.75
CA GLN A 98 -6.84 -11.02 -9.12
C GLN A 98 -5.39 -11.53 -9.14
N PRO A 99 -4.93 -12.17 -10.25
CA PRO A 99 -3.52 -12.55 -10.39
C PRO A 99 -2.62 -11.30 -10.48
N LEU A 100 -1.36 -11.44 -10.08
CA LEU A 100 -0.35 -10.41 -10.28
C LEU A 100 -0.07 -10.20 -11.76
N SER A 101 -0.01 -8.94 -12.20
CA SER A 101 0.52 -8.60 -13.52
C SER A 101 2.05 -8.77 -13.55
N GLU A 102 2.65 -8.79 -14.74
CA GLU A 102 4.11 -8.80 -14.91
C GLU A 102 4.75 -7.60 -14.21
N ARG A 103 4.09 -6.44 -14.22
CA ARG A 103 4.58 -5.25 -13.54
C ARG A 103 4.54 -5.39 -12.02
N ASP A 104 3.49 -5.99 -11.47
CA ASP A 104 3.37 -6.27 -10.04
C ASP A 104 4.48 -7.22 -9.57
N GLN A 105 4.73 -8.29 -10.35
CA GLN A 105 5.82 -9.25 -10.09
C GLN A 105 7.18 -8.56 -10.14
N TRP A 106 7.41 -7.68 -11.12
CA TRP A 106 8.63 -6.91 -11.23
C TRP A 106 8.84 -5.99 -10.01
N ILE A 107 7.80 -5.26 -9.57
CA ILE A 107 7.86 -4.41 -8.37
C ILE A 107 8.22 -5.25 -7.14
N ALA A 108 7.53 -6.39 -6.95
CA ALA A 108 7.78 -7.29 -5.83
C ALA A 108 9.24 -7.80 -5.84
N ALA A 109 9.75 -8.20 -7.02
CA ALA A 109 11.13 -8.66 -7.18
C ALA A 109 12.17 -7.58 -6.86
N GLN A 110 11.89 -6.29 -7.14
CA GLN A 110 12.79 -5.19 -6.77
C GLN A 110 12.82 -4.94 -5.26
N VAL A 111 11.69 -5.09 -4.58
CA VAL A 111 11.56 -4.80 -3.14
C VAL A 111 11.96 -6.00 -2.27
N GLY A 112 11.65 -7.22 -2.71
CA GLY A 112 11.81 -8.46 -1.96
C GLY A 112 13.18 -8.67 -1.29
N PRO A 113 14.30 -8.50 -2.01
CA PRO A 113 15.65 -8.67 -1.42
C PRO A 113 15.87 -7.75 -0.21
N SER A 114 15.48 -6.48 -0.30
CA SER A 114 15.61 -5.52 0.80
C SER A 114 14.73 -5.85 1.99
N LEU A 115 13.53 -6.41 1.76
CA LEU A 115 12.64 -6.87 2.84
C LEU A 115 13.27 -8.05 3.59
N ARG A 116 13.85 -9.02 2.87
CA ARG A 116 14.57 -10.16 3.47
C ARG A 116 15.77 -9.72 4.31
N GLU A 117 16.59 -8.84 3.75
CA GLU A 117 17.78 -8.31 4.45
C GLU A 117 17.39 -7.63 5.77
N LYS A 118 16.25 -6.95 5.80
CA LYS A 118 15.70 -6.29 7.00
C LYS A 118 14.96 -7.24 7.95
N GLY A 119 14.82 -8.53 7.61
CA GLY A 119 14.10 -9.51 8.42
C GLY A 119 12.58 -9.30 8.45
N LEU A 120 12.02 -8.62 7.46
CA LEU A 120 10.59 -8.34 7.34
C LEU A 120 9.90 -9.53 6.67
N LEU A 121 9.41 -10.48 7.48
CA LEU A 121 8.85 -11.75 7.00
C LEU A 121 7.50 -11.59 6.33
N PHE A 122 6.64 -10.68 6.80
CA PHE A 122 5.30 -10.48 6.24
C PHE A 122 5.04 -9.01 5.95
N VAL A 123 4.83 -8.68 4.69
CA VAL A 123 4.72 -7.31 4.20
C VAL A 123 3.58 -7.19 3.19
N GLY A 124 2.88 -6.06 3.20
CA GLY A 124 1.91 -5.68 2.17
C GLY A 124 2.47 -4.55 1.31
N LEU A 125 2.53 -4.74 0.00
CA LEU A 125 2.81 -3.67 -0.94
C LEU A 125 1.50 -3.13 -1.49
N ASP A 126 1.37 -1.82 -1.57
CA ASP A 126 0.25 -1.16 -2.21
C ASP A 126 0.70 -0.58 -3.55
N VAL A 127 0.00 -0.95 -4.63
CA VAL A 127 0.36 -0.61 -6.01
C VAL A 127 -0.86 -0.03 -6.74
N ILE A 128 -0.70 1.18 -7.25
CA ILE A 128 -1.70 1.84 -8.10
C ILE A 128 -1.15 1.94 -9.52
N GLY A 129 -1.85 1.34 -10.49
CA GLY A 129 -1.32 1.22 -11.85
C GLY A 129 0.03 0.49 -11.84
N ASP A 130 1.09 1.18 -12.28
CA ASP A 130 2.46 0.66 -12.37
C ASP A 130 3.39 1.14 -11.26
N TYR A 131 2.84 1.74 -10.19
CA TYR A 131 3.62 2.43 -9.17
C TYR A 131 3.38 1.86 -7.77
N LEU A 132 4.48 1.52 -7.09
CA LEU A 132 4.47 1.25 -5.65
C LEU A 132 4.16 2.55 -4.89
N THR A 133 3.13 2.53 -4.06
CA THR A 133 2.68 3.72 -3.32
C THR A 133 2.92 3.61 -1.82
N GLU A 134 3.00 2.36 -1.29
CA GLU A 134 3.18 2.13 0.14
C GLU A 134 3.76 0.73 0.41
N ILE A 135 4.53 0.62 1.50
CA ILE A 135 5.04 -0.65 2.04
C ILE A 135 4.54 -0.77 3.48
N ASN A 136 3.67 -1.74 3.72
CA ASN A 136 3.04 -1.97 5.02
C ASN A 136 3.76 -3.10 5.74
N VAL A 137 4.45 -2.79 6.84
CA VAL A 137 5.30 -3.74 7.58
C VAL A 137 4.69 -4.22 8.88
N THR A 138 3.54 -3.69 9.27
CA THR A 138 2.82 -4.08 10.49
C THR A 138 1.45 -4.64 10.14
N SER A 139 1.28 -5.95 10.32
CA SER A 139 -0.01 -6.68 10.18
C SER A 139 -0.80 -6.30 8.90
N PRO A 140 -0.22 -6.43 7.69
CA PRO A 140 -0.97 -6.14 6.48
C PRO A 140 -2.21 -7.00 6.36
N THR A 141 -3.32 -6.40 5.95
CA THR A 141 -4.62 -7.05 5.78
C THR A 141 -4.76 -7.68 4.39
N CYS A 142 -5.92 -8.30 4.13
CA CYS A 142 -6.36 -8.89 2.86
C CYS A 142 -5.99 -10.38 2.65
N ILE A 143 -5.45 -11.07 3.65
CA ILE A 143 -5.23 -12.53 3.59
C ILE A 143 -6.54 -13.25 3.28
N ARG A 144 -7.59 -12.99 4.07
CA ARG A 144 -8.88 -13.72 4.01
C ARG A 144 -9.58 -13.55 2.66
N GLU A 145 -9.52 -12.37 2.09
CA GLU A 145 -10.14 -12.04 0.81
C GLU A 145 -9.40 -12.73 -0.35
N ILE A 146 -8.06 -12.78 -0.30
CA ILE A 146 -7.26 -13.45 -1.32
C ILE A 146 -7.39 -14.97 -1.20
N ASP A 147 -7.33 -15.52 0.02
CA ASP A 147 -7.53 -16.96 0.28
C ASP A 147 -8.90 -17.42 -0.22
N ALA A 148 -9.96 -16.67 0.10
CA ALA A 148 -11.32 -17.00 -0.34
C ALA A 148 -11.47 -16.92 -1.86
N GLY A 149 -10.75 -16.01 -2.53
CA GLY A 149 -10.83 -15.86 -3.98
C GLY A 149 -10.13 -16.96 -4.78
N TYR A 150 -9.09 -17.57 -4.22
CA TYR A 150 -8.22 -18.50 -4.94
C TYR A 150 -7.96 -19.83 -4.22
N GLY A 151 -8.61 -20.07 -3.09
CA GLY A 151 -8.46 -21.31 -2.33
C GLY A 151 -7.05 -21.49 -1.77
N LEU A 152 -6.42 -20.40 -1.32
CA LEU A 152 -5.08 -20.41 -0.76
C LEU A 152 -5.12 -20.58 0.76
N ASP A 153 -3.93 -20.82 1.34
CA ASP A 153 -3.66 -20.77 2.78
C ASP A 153 -2.42 -19.91 3.03
N ILE A 154 -2.57 -18.59 2.88
CA ILE A 154 -1.48 -17.63 3.09
C ILE A 154 -1.04 -17.62 4.55
N GLY A 155 -1.98 -17.83 5.48
CA GLY A 155 -1.68 -17.95 6.90
C GLY A 155 -0.78 -19.14 7.21
N GLY A 156 -1.07 -20.31 6.64
CA GLY A 156 -0.23 -21.51 6.74
C GLY A 156 1.17 -21.29 6.15
N GLN A 157 1.26 -20.73 4.94
CA GLN A 157 2.53 -20.41 4.31
C GLN A 157 3.42 -19.49 5.17
N LEU A 158 2.80 -18.49 5.84
CA LEU A 158 3.53 -17.61 6.76
C LEU A 158 4.02 -18.39 7.99
N MET A 159 3.20 -19.27 8.56
CA MET A 159 3.59 -20.09 9.71
C MET A 159 4.73 -21.04 9.37
N ASP A 160 4.70 -21.69 8.20
CA ASP A 160 5.79 -22.53 7.72
C ASP A 160 7.09 -21.75 7.60
N CYS A 161 7.03 -20.54 7.01
CA CYS A 161 8.18 -19.65 6.91
C CYS A 161 8.77 -19.28 8.30
N ILE A 162 7.90 -19.02 9.28
CA ILE A 162 8.33 -18.71 10.66
C ILE A 162 9.01 -19.94 11.29
N ILE A 163 8.45 -21.13 11.15
CA ILE A 163 9.00 -22.39 11.67
C ILE A 163 10.39 -22.64 11.08
N GLU A 164 10.54 -22.50 9.75
CA GLU A 164 11.83 -22.64 9.08
C GLU A 164 12.87 -21.61 9.57
N ALA A 165 12.46 -20.35 9.74
CA ALA A 165 13.35 -19.32 10.25
C ALA A 165 13.83 -19.60 11.68
N LEU A 166 12.98 -20.15 12.53
CA LEU A 166 13.34 -20.57 13.89
C LEU A 166 14.27 -21.78 13.90
N ALA A 167 14.04 -22.74 13.00
CA ALA A 167 14.90 -23.93 12.88
C ALA A 167 16.36 -23.58 12.48
N LYS A 168 16.53 -22.57 11.62
CA LYS A 168 17.86 -22.09 11.18
C LYS A 168 18.62 -21.29 12.24
N ARG A 169 17.98 -20.90 13.35
CA ARG A 169 18.61 -20.18 14.48
C ARG A 169 19.12 -21.11 15.59
N ARG A 170 18.83 -22.41 15.50
CA ARG A 170 19.35 -23.46 16.40
C ARG A 170 20.61 -24.07 15.84
#